data_238ff6a0236f7488dd0df1e368375e4b
#
_entry.id   238ff6a0236f7488dd0df1e368375e4b
#
_cell.length_a   1.000
_cell.length_b   1.000
_cell.length_c   1.000
_cell.angle_alpha   90.00
_cell.angle_beta   90.00
_cell.angle_gamma   90.00
#
_symmetry.space_group_name_H-M   'P 1'
#
loop_
_entity.id
_entity.type
_entity.pdbx_description
1 polymer ?
#
loop_
_entity_poly.entity_id
_entity_poly.type
_entity_poly.pdbx_seq_one_letter_code
_entity_poly.pdbx_strand_id
1 'polypeptide(L)'
;MIRPEFFIEKLRENGIDCYAGVPDSLLKNICAYITDHCDEQHNIIAANEGAAVGIAAGHYLATGKPACVYMQNSGEGNIINPLASLTDQEVYNIPVLLLIGWRGRPGVHDEPQHVKQGKVTTGLLNVMGVNYEVLSKEEDKAEKQIVKAIKALQNKEVFALVIEKDTFEDYKLQNVEVNDLAMSREEAIQTVAAALGEKDCIVSTTGMISRELFEYRAAKGQGHEKDFLTVGSMGHASQIALGIAMAKPDRKVWCFDGDGAAIMHMGSMAIVAQKAPKNYVHVVFNNGAHDSVGGQPTVGLKIDLPAVAKAVGYKAAISMSSKEEMEKELSTLNSQLSTIGGPILLEIKVKKGNRKDLGRPTTTPIQNKEALMAFLKN
;
A
#
# COMPACT_ATOMS: atom_id res chain seq x y z
N MET A 1 -23.52 8.11 12.02
CA MET A 1 -22.37 7.21 11.80
C MET A 1 -22.66 5.95 12.57
N ILE A 2 -22.11 4.81 12.14
CA ILE A 2 -22.23 3.54 12.83
C ILE A 2 -21.01 3.27 13.69
N ARG A 3 -21.22 2.68 14.86
CA ARG A 3 -20.13 2.24 15.73
C ARG A 3 -19.40 1.06 15.10
N PRO A 4 -18.05 1.07 15.03
CA PRO A 4 -17.27 -0.09 14.55
C PRO A 4 -17.62 -1.38 15.29
N GLU A 5 -17.81 -1.30 16.62
CA GLU A 5 -18.23 -2.41 17.46
C GLU A 5 -19.54 -3.05 16.97
N PHE A 6 -20.60 -2.24 16.78
CA PHE A 6 -21.89 -2.71 16.28
C PHE A 6 -21.74 -3.49 14.95
N PHE A 7 -20.96 -2.96 14.01
CA PHE A 7 -20.76 -3.61 12.72
C PHE A 7 -20.08 -4.98 12.86
N ILE A 8 -19.00 -5.04 13.65
CA ILE A 8 -18.25 -6.29 13.85
C ILE A 8 -19.07 -7.31 14.64
N GLU A 9 -19.83 -6.89 15.66
CA GLU A 9 -20.72 -7.79 16.40
C GLU A 9 -21.78 -8.40 15.48
N LYS A 10 -22.43 -7.60 14.61
CA LYS A 10 -23.40 -8.12 13.65
C LYS A 10 -22.79 -9.10 12.66
N LEU A 11 -21.55 -8.93 12.24
CA LEU A 11 -20.86 -9.92 11.42
C LEU A 11 -20.59 -11.21 12.19
N ARG A 12 -20.06 -11.10 13.44
CA ARG A 12 -19.76 -12.26 14.31
C ARG A 12 -21.01 -13.08 14.66
N GLU A 13 -22.12 -12.43 15.01
CA GLU A 13 -23.41 -13.07 15.27
C GLU A 13 -23.87 -13.95 14.10
N ASN A 14 -23.43 -13.61 12.88
CA ASN A 14 -23.76 -14.33 11.65
C ASN A 14 -22.62 -15.22 11.12
N GLY A 15 -21.61 -15.50 11.96
CA GLY A 15 -20.56 -16.46 11.64
C GLY A 15 -19.42 -15.89 10.78
N ILE A 16 -19.32 -14.56 10.61
CA ILE A 16 -18.21 -13.91 9.94
C ILE A 16 -17.26 -13.35 11.03
N ASP A 17 -16.23 -14.11 11.33
CA ASP A 17 -15.25 -13.82 12.38
C ASP A 17 -13.81 -13.71 11.85
N CYS A 18 -13.59 -13.91 10.55
CA CYS A 18 -12.30 -13.78 9.89
C CYS A 18 -12.28 -12.56 8.96
N TYR A 19 -11.24 -11.74 9.09
CA TYR A 19 -11.03 -10.49 8.35
C TYR A 19 -9.67 -10.55 7.67
N ALA A 20 -9.62 -10.29 6.37
CA ALA A 20 -8.37 -10.19 5.63
C ALA A 20 -8.42 -8.96 4.73
N GLY A 21 -7.30 -8.25 4.53
CA GLY A 21 -7.36 -7.11 3.62
C GLY A 21 -6.14 -6.20 3.64
N VAL A 22 -6.26 -5.12 2.90
CA VAL A 22 -5.28 -4.03 2.87
C VAL A 22 -5.95 -2.79 3.46
N PRO A 23 -5.36 -2.18 4.52
CA PRO A 23 -5.95 -1.01 5.17
C PRO A 23 -6.19 0.17 4.22
N ASP A 24 -7.28 0.88 4.45
CA ASP A 24 -7.66 2.09 3.70
C ASP A 24 -8.03 3.24 4.64
N SER A 25 -7.84 4.46 4.16
CA SER A 25 -8.11 5.67 4.92
C SER A 25 -9.61 5.91 5.24
N LEU A 26 -10.55 5.45 4.40
CA LEU A 26 -11.98 5.49 4.71
C LEU A 26 -12.40 4.39 5.68
N LEU A 27 -11.63 3.30 5.72
CA LEU A 27 -11.84 2.17 6.62
C LEU A 27 -10.97 2.25 7.87
N LYS A 28 -10.21 3.32 8.08
CA LYS A 28 -9.23 3.44 9.18
C LYS A 28 -9.83 3.11 10.55
N ASN A 29 -11.07 3.56 10.82
CA ASN A 29 -11.74 3.37 12.10
C ASN A 29 -12.14 1.90 12.32
N ILE A 30 -12.75 1.27 11.32
CA ILE A 30 -13.14 -0.14 11.39
C ILE A 30 -11.89 -1.06 11.38
N CYS A 31 -10.87 -0.76 10.57
CA CYS A 31 -9.62 -1.52 10.57
C CYS A 31 -8.88 -1.42 11.91
N ALA A 32 -8.89 -0.24 12.55
CA ALA A 32 -8.32 -0.07 13.89
C ALA A 32 -9.07 -0.91 14.92
N TYR A 33 -10.42 -0.91 14.89
CA TYR A 33 -11.23 -1.74 15.78
C TYR A 33 -10.95 -3.24 15.56
N ILE A 34 -10.90 -3.70 14.32
CA ILE A 34 -10.57 -5.10 13.99
C ILE A 34 -9.17 -5.45 14.54
N THR A 35 -8.19 -4.56 14.36
CA THR A 35 -6.82 -4.81 14.84
C THR A 35 -6.73 -4.92 16.36
N ASP A 36 -7.54 -4.13 17.10
CA ASP A 36 -7.54 -4.17 18.58
C ASP A 36 -8.36 -5.32 19.17
N HIS A 37 -9.38 -5.84 18.46
CA HIS A 37 -10.36 -6.78 19.00
C HIS A 37 -10.41 -8.15 18.32
N CYS A 38 -9.56 -8.38 17.30
CA CYS A 38 -9.37 -9.69 16.68
C CYS A 38 -7.93 -10.14 16.89
N ASP A 39 -7.74 -11.42 17.12
CA ASP A 39 -6.40 -12.00 17.20
C ASP A 39 -5.76 -12.17 15.80
N GLU A 40 -4.49 -12.56 15.77
CA GLU A 40 -3.72 -12.72 14.54
C GLU A 40 -4.26 -13.81 13.59
N GLN A 41 -5.08 -14.75 14.09
CA GLN A 41 -5.70 -15.79 13.26
C GLN A 41 -6.96 -15.29 12.57
N HIS A 42 -7.60 -14.27 13.13
CA HIS A 42 -8.86 -13.72 12.64
C HIS A 42 -8.72 -12.33 11.98
N ASN A 43 -7.55 -11.68 12.09
CA ASN A 43 -7.27 -10.44 11.37
C ASN A 43 -5.92 -10.56 10.64
N ILE A 44 -5.97 -10.65 9.32
CA ILE A 44 -4.79 -10.84 8.48
C ILE A 44 -4.64 -9.64 7.55
N ILE A 45 -3.66 -8.77 7.85
CA ILE A 45 -3.28 -7.70 6.94
C ILE A 45 -2.48 -8.33 5.81
N ALA A 46 -3.11 -8.44 4.65
CA ALA A 46 -2.56 -9.12 3.50
C ALA A 46 -1.57 -8.25 2.72
N ALA A 47 -0.66 -8.89 1.99
CA ALA A 47 0.28 -8.17 1.13
C ALA A 47 -0.43 -7.35 0.04
N ASN A 48 -1.50 -7.91 -0.54
CA ASN A 48 -2.36 -7.25 -1.52
C ASN A 48 -3.78 -7.84 -1.46
N GLU A 49 -4.71 -7.20 -2.15
CA GLU A 49 -6.14 -7.54 -2.09
C GLU A 49 -6.45 -8.90 -2.72
N GLY A 50 -5.71 -9.30 -3.76
CA GLY A 50 -5.85 -10.64 -4.36
C GLY A 50 -5.46 -11.74 -3.38
N ALA A 51 -4.38 -11.53 -2.62
CA ALA A 51 -3.98 -12.43 -1.54
C ALA A 51 -5.04 -12.50 -0.43
N ALA A 52 -5.69 -11.37 -0.10
CA ALA A 52 -6.77 -11.34 0.88
C ALA A 52 -7.98 -12.21 0.47
N VAL A 53 -8.38 -12.16 -0.82
CA VAL A 53 -9.42 -13.07 -1.35
C VAL A 53 -8.97 -14.52 -1.28
N GLY A 54 -7.69 -14.81 -1.57
CA GLY A 54 -7.12 -16.15 -1.41
C GLY A 54 -7.19 -16.68 0.03
N ILE A 55 -6.87 -15.82 1.02
CA ILE A 55 -6.99 -16.13 2.45
C ILE A 55 -8.46 -16.41 2.83
N ALA A 56 -9.38 -15.55 2.38
CA ALA A 56 -10.82 -15.74 2.61
C ALA A 56 -11.32 -17.07 2.03
N ALA A 57 -10.88 -17.42 0.82
CA ALA A 57 -11.21 -18.70 0.20
C ALA A 57 -10.66 -19.89 1.00
N GLY A 58 -9.39 -19.81 1.45
CA GLY A 58 -8.79 -20.84 2.31
C GLY A 58 -9.53 -21.02 3.64
N HIS A 59 -9.95 -19.91 4.27
CA HIS A 59 -10.77 -19.94 5.48
C HIS A 59 -12.10 -20.66 5.24
N TYR A 60 -12.81 -20.30 4.16
CA TYR A 60 -14.06 -20.94 3.79
C TYR A 60 -13.91 -22.45 3.55
N LEU A 61 -12.89 -22.85 2.80
CA LEU A 61 -12.61 -24.26 2.52
C LEU A 61 -12.35 -25.08 3.80
N ALA A 62 -11.72 -24.47 4.79
CA ALA A 62 -11.38 -25.13 6.05
C ALA A 62 -12.54 -25.16 7.05
N THR A 63 -13.38 -24.13 7.07
CA THR A 63 -14.38 -23.91 8.13
C THR A 63 -15.82 -23.94 7.65
N GLY A 64 -16.05 -23.77 6.37
CA GLY A 64 -17.40 -23.54 5.78
C GLY A 64 -17.98 -22.16 6.09
N LYS A 65 -17.22 -21.25 6.74
CA LYS A 65 -17.66 -19.89 7.09
C LYS A 65 -17.09 -18.86 6.11
N PRO A 66 -17.91 -17.90 5.61
CA PRO A 66 -17.41 -16.79 4.82
C PRO A 66 -16.46 -15.89 5.64
N ALA A 67 -15.52 -15.23 4.98
CA ALA A 67 -14.68 -14.19 5.55
C ALA A 67 -15.02 -12.82 4.98
N CYS A 68 -14.64 -11.75 5.69
CA CYS A 68 -14.74 -10.37 5.24
C CYS A 68 -13.39 -9.92 4.67
N VAL A 69 -13.38 -9.45 3.41
CA VAL A 69 -12.20 -8.88 2.74
C VAL A 69 -12.36 -7.37 2.66
N TYR A 70 -11.49 -6.62 3.35
CA TYR A 70 -11.52 -5.16 3.36
C TYR A 70 -10.44 -4.56 2.46
N MET A 71 -10.79 -3.47 1.75
CA MET A 71 -9.86 -2.80 0.83
C MET A 71 -10.32 -1.38 0.46
N GLN A 72 -9.40 -0.59 -0.08
CA GLN A 72 -9.76 0.59 -0.85
C GLN A 72 -10.28 0.17 -2.22
N ASN A 73 -11.17 0.94 -2.84
CA ASN A 73 -11.66 0.68 -4.19
C ASN A 73 -10.56 0.65 -5.27
N SER A 74 -9.38 1.20 -5.01
CA SER A 74 -8.22 1.02 -5.90
C SER A 74 -7.73 -0.42 -5.97
N GLY A 75 -8.02 -1.21 -4.93
CA GLY A 75 -7.70 -2.65 -4.86
C GLY A 75 -8.65 -3.54 -5.64
N GLU A 76 -9.79 -3.03 -6.12
CA GLU A 76 -10.72 -3.81 -6.95
C GLU A 76 -10.03 -4.45 -8.16
N GLY A 77 -9.07 -3.74 -8.77
CA GLY A 77 -8.29 -4.28 -9.88
C GLY A 77 -7.50 -5.56 -9.52
N ASN A 78 -7.01 -5.67 -8.29
CA ASN A 78 -6.23 -6.82 -7.81
C ASN A 78 -7.09 -8.05 -7.52
N ILE A 79 -8.40 -7.87 -7.34
CA ILE A 79 -9.33 -8.98 -7.03
C ILE A 79 -10.11 -9.48 -8.24
N ILE A 80 -10.01 -8.84 -9.41
CA ILE A 80 -10.78 -9.26 -10.61
C ILE A 80 -10.56 -10.74 -10.93
N ASN A 81 -9.30 -11.18 -11.04
CA ASN A 81 -9.01 -12.59 -11.32
C ASN A 81 -9.41 -13.53 -10.17
N PRO A 82 -9.10 -13.26 -8.89
CA PRO A 82 -9.62 -14.05 -7.78
C PRO A 82 -11.14 -14.16 -7.74
N LEU A 83 -11.87 -13.08 -8.02
CA LEU A 83 -13.33 -13.13 -8.09
C LEU A 83 -13.83 -14.01 -9.24
N ALA A 84 -13.26 -13.84 -10.44
CA ALA A 84 -13.65 -14.62 -11.61
C ALA A 84 -13.27 -16.11 -11.53
N SER A 85 -12.44 -16.51 -10.57
CA SER A 85 -11.98 -17.90 -10.43
C SER A 85 -12.40 -18.55 -9.11
N LEU A 86 -12.08 -17.95 -7.96
CA LEU A 86 -12.36 -18.56 -6.65
C LEU A 86 -13.82 -18.41 -6.23
N THR A 87 -14.47 -17.31 -6.59
CA THR A 87 -15.80 -16.97 -6.08
C THR A 87 -16.91 -17.16 -7.11
N ASP A 88 -16.56 -17.26 -8.40
CA ASP A 88 -17.52 -17.41 -9.46
C ASP A 88 -18.31 -18.71 -9.33
N GLN A 89 -19.64 -18.65 -9.61
CA GLN A 89 -20.57 -19.77 -9.45
C GLN A 89 -20.26 -20.93 -10.40
N GLU A 90 -19.68 -20.66 -11.55
CA GLU A 90 -19.29 -21.67 -12.53
C GLU A 90 -17.94 -22.33 -12.19
N VAL A 91 -17.21 -21.84 -11.15
CA VAL A 91 -15.88 -22.36 -10.78
C VAL A 91 -15.92 -22.98 -9.38
N TYR A 92 -15.61 -22.22 -8.31
CA TYR A 92 -15.59 -22.79 -6.96
C TYR A 92 -16.73 -22.30 -6.07
N ASN A 93 -17.43 -21.24 -6.47
CA ASN A 93 -18.61 -20.71 -5.79
C ASN A 93 -18.37 -20.41 -4.29
N ILE A 94 -17.22 -19.81 -3.97
CA ILE A 94 -16.82 -19.46 -2.60
C ILE A 94 -17.39 -18.09 -2.24
N PRO A 95 -18.26 -17.97 -1.22
CA PRO A 95 -18.82 -16.70 -0.79
C PRO A 95 -17.80 -15.86 -0.05
N VAL A 96 -17.75 -14.56 -0.35
CA VAL A 96 -16.87 -13.57 0.29
C VAL A 96 -17.65 -12.29 0.53
N LEU A 97 -17.56 -11.72 1.74
CA LEU A 97 -18.02 -10.36 2.02
C LEU A 97 -16.91 -9.37 1.67
N LEU A 98 -17.17 -8.46 0.74
CA LEU A 98 -16.26 -7.37 0.40
C LEU A 98 -16.64 -6.10 1.19
N LEU A 99 -15.68 -5.46 1.85
CA LEU A 99 -15.83 -4.17 2.50
C LEU A 99 -14.94 -3.16 1.77
N ILE A 100 -15.53 -2.30 0.95
CA ILE A 100 -14.79 -1.48 -0.02
C ILE A 100 -14.92 0.01 0.32
N GLY A 101 -13.81 0.67 0.68
CA GLY A 101 -13.74 2.11 0.86
C GLY A 101 -13.85 2.85 -0.48
N TRP A 102 -14.91 3.64 -0.67
CA TRP A 102 -15.20 4.33 -1.94
C TRP A 102 -14.53 5.68 -2.04
N ARG A 103 -13.23 5.68 -2.34
CA ARG A 103 -12.48 6.89 -2.65
C ARG A 103 -12.89 7.44 -4.01
N GLY A 104 -12.91 8.76 -4.14
CA GLY A 104 -13.24 9.45 -5.39
C GLY A 104 -14.68 9.27 -5.87
N ARG A 105 -15.63 8.99 -4.96
CA ARG A 105 -17.05 8.89 -5.27
C ARG A 105 -17.50 10.10 -6.11
N PRO A 106 -18.29 9.92 -7.18
CA PRO A 106 -18.81 11.02 -7.98
C PRO A 106 -19.52 12.08 -7.13
N GLY A 107 -19.16 13.35 -7.34
CA GLY A 107 -19.69 14.49 -6.58
C GLY A 107 -18.92 14.81 -5.28
N VAL A 108 -17.91 14.02 -4.92
CA VAL A 108 -17.04 14.27 -3.77
C VAL A 108 -15.62 14.59 -4.24
N HIS A 109 -15.05 15.70 -3.74
CA HIS A 109 -13.66 16.05 -4.04
C HIS A 109 -12.70 15.05 -3.39
N ASP A 110 -11.76 14.52 -4.18
CA ASP A 110 -10.72 13.60 -3.72
C ASP A 110 -9.44 13.78 -4.55
N GLU A 111 -8.38 13.07 -4.21
CA GLU A 111 -7.09 13.11 -4.88
C GLU A 111 -7.17 12.64 -6.34
N PRO A 112 -6.29 13.13 -7.23
CA PRO A 112 -6.34 12.82 -8.67
C PRO A 112 -6.43 11.31 -9.00
N GLN A 113 -5.70 10.45 -8.26
CA GLN A 113 -5.70 9.00 -8.45
C GLN A 113 -7.05 8.35 -8.14
N HIS A 114 -7.87 8.98 -7.30
CA HIS A 114 -9.15 8.43 -6.89
C HIS A 114 -10.30 8.80 -7.84
N VAL A 115 -10.12 9.82 -8.67
CA VAL A 115 -11.19 10.33 -9.56
C VAL A 115 -11.70 9.25 -10.52
N LYS A 116 -10.79 8.52 -11.19
CA LYS A 116 -11.17 7.44 -12.10
C LYS A 116 -11.71 6.24 -11.32
N GLN A 117 -11.03 5.86 -10.24
CA GLN A 117 -11.42 4.73 -9.39
C GLN A 117 -12.84 4.90 -8.85
N GLY A 118 -13.16 6.07 -8.29
CA GLY A 118 -14.49 6.34 -7.76
C GLY A 118 -15.61 6.23 -8.80
N LYS A 119 -15.32 6.60 -10.05
CA LYS A 119 -16.29 6.50 -11.17
C LYS A 119 -16.56 5.07 -11.62
N VAL A 120 -15.59 4.17 -11.48
CA VAL A 120 -15.68 2.81 -12.02
C VAL A 120 -16.04 1.75 -10.98
N THR A 121 -15.92 2.06 -9.68
CA THR A 121 -16.15 1.13 -8.55
C THR A 121 -17.42 0.30 -8.70
N THR A 122 -18.58 0.95 -8.75
CA THR A 122 -19.86 0.23 -8.85
C THR A 122 -20.05 -0.44 -10.22
N GLY A 123 -19.45 0.12 -11.27
CA GLY A 123 -19.44 -0.48 -12.61
C GLY A 123 -18.64 -1.78 -12.65
N LEU A 124 -17.50 -1.85 -11.97
CA LEU A 124 -16.69 -3.07 -11.84
C LEU A 124 -17.45 -4.15 -11.08
N LEU A 125 -18.06 -3.82 -9.95
CA LEU A 125 -18.90 -4.77 -9.20
C LEU A 125 -20.02 -5.34 -10.07
N ASN A 126 -20.73 -4.48 -10.82
CA ASN A 126 -21.81 -4.92 -11.72
C ASN A 126 -21.29 -5.85 -12.84
N VAL A 127 -20.17 -5.53 -13.46
CA VAL A 127 -19.59 -6.37 -14.54
C VAL A 127 -19.13 -7.72 -14.00
N MET A 128 -18.63 -7.75 -12.74
CA MET A 128 -18.24 -8.99 -12.06
C MET A 128 -19.42 -9.77 -11.46
N GLY A 129 -20.66 -9.31 -11.65
CA GLY A 129 -21.84 -9.96 -11.08
C GLY A 129 -21.93 -9.86 -9.57
N VAL A 130 -21.20 -8.96 -8.93
CA VAL A 130 -21.18 -8.77 -7.49
C VAL A 130 -22.30 -7.82 -7.07
N ASN A 131 -23.26 -8.32 -6.30
CA ASN A 131 -24.28 -7.50 -5.67
C ASN A 131 -23.67 -6.61 -4.58
N TYR A 132 -24.12 -5.37 -4.46
CA TYR A 132 -23.58 -4.44 -3.47
C TYR A 132 -24.65 -3.52 -2.88
N GLU A 133 -24.33 -2.96 -1.72
CA GLU A 133 -25.04 -1.86 -1.08
C GLU A 133 -24.03 -0.79 -0.63
N VAL A 134 -24.41 0.48 -0.78
CA VAL A 134 -23.68 1.56 -0.09
C VAL A 134 -24.16 1.58 1.34
N LEU A 135 -23.25 1.27 2.28
CA LEU A 135 -23.61 1.08 3.69
C LEU A 135 -24.14 2.39 4.30
N SER A 136 -25.32 2.32 4.90
CA SER A 136 -25.96 3.46 5.57
C SER A 136 -25.16 3.90 6.79
N LYS A 137 -25.22 5.19 7.11
CA LYS A 137 -24.66 5.78 8.33
C LYS A 137 -25.60 5.68 9.54
N GLU A 138 -26.75 5.06 9.36
CA GLU A 138 -27.77 4.80 10.40
C GLU A 138 -27.77 3.32 10.74
N GLU A 139 -27.59 2.96 12.02
CA GLU A 139 -27.45 1.55 12.45
C GLU A 139 -28.63 0.68 12.04
N ASP A 140 -29.88 1.13 12.21
CA ASP A 140 -31.09 0.37 11.84
C ASP A 140 -31.14 0.02 10.33
N LYS A 141 -30.65 0.93 9.48
CA LYS A 141 -30.58 0.70 8.03
C LYS A 141 -29.39 -0.17 7.67
N ALA A 142 -28.24 0.08 8.31
CA ALA A 142 -27.04 -0.71 8.14
C ALA A 142 -27.27 -2.17 8.53
N GLU A 143 -27.99 -2.44 9.62
CA GLU A 143 -28.36 -3.80 10.03
C GLU A 143 -29.14 -4.54 8.94
N LYS A 144 -30.12 -3.89 8.32
CA LYS A 144 -30.87 -4.49 7.21
C LYS A 144 -30.00 -4.80 6.00
N GLN A 145 -29.02 -3.95 5.71
CA GLN A 145 -28.06 -4.15 4.62
C GLN A 145 -27.09 -5.28 4.95
N ILE A 146 -26.65 -5.38 6.21
CA ILE A 146 -25.82 -6.51 6.68
C ILE A 146 -26.60 -7.83 6.56
N VAL A 147 -27.87 -7.86 7.01
CA VAL A 147 -28.73 -9.04 6.86
C VAL A 147 -28.89 -9.45 5.39
N LYS A 148 -29.02 -8.48 4.47
CA LYS A 148 -29.06 -8.76 3.04
C LYS A 148 -27.76 -9.37 2.53
N ALA A 149 -26.61 -8.83 2.96
CA ALA A 149 -25.30 -9.37 2.64
C ALA A 149 -25.15 -10.81 3.17
N ILE A 150 -25.52 -11.07 4.42
CA ILE A 150 -25.48 -12.41 5.03
C ILE A 150 -26.32 -13.40 4.23
N LYS A 151 -27.52 -13.00 3.80
CA LYS A 151 -28.39 -13.86 2.98
C LYS A 151 -27.73 -14.21 1.63
N ALA A 152 -27.05 -13.27 0.99
CA ALA A 152 -26.30 -13.54 -0.24
C ALA A 152 -25.17 -14.55 0.00
N LEU A 153 -24.39 -14.35 1.09
CA LEU A 153 -23.32 -15.29 1.46
C LEU A 153 -23.83 -16.70 1.77
N GLN A 154 -25.00 -16.82 2.40
CA GLN A 154 -25.67 -18.11 2.63
C GLN A 154 -26.09 -18.81 1.30
N ASN A 155 -26.40 -18.02 0.29
CA ASN A 155 -26.64 -18.51 -1.08
C ASN A 155 -25.31 -18.73 -1.87
N LYS A 156 -24.17 -18.65 -1.20
CA LYS A 156 -22.82 -18.77 -1.79
C LYS A 156 -22.51 -17.68 -2.84
N GLU A 157 -23.06 -16.50 -2.66
CA GLU A 157 -22.78 -15.33 -3.50
C GLU A 157 -21.72 -14.44 -2.85
N VAL A 158 -20.97 -13.70 -3.66
CA VAL A 158 -20.17 -12.56 -3.19
C VAL A 158 -21.10 -11.37 -2.98
N PHE A 159 -20.86 -10.62 -1.90
CA PHE A 159 -21.60 -9.38 -1.66
C PHE A 159 -20.65 -8.27 -1.23
N ALA A 160 -20.84 -7.05 -1.73
CA ALA A 160 -20.01 -5.91 -1.35
C ALA A 160 -20.81 -4.89 -0.52
N LEU A 161 -20.24 -4.47 0.60
CA LEU A 161 -20.63 -3.28 1.34
C LEU A 161 -19.66 -2.15 0.99
N VAL A 162 -20.17 -1.15 0.29
CA VAL A 162 -19.39 -0.01 -0.19
C VAL A 162 -19.46 1.12 0.85
N ILE A 163 -18.31 1.60 1.30
CA ILE A 163 -18.17 2.49 2.45
C ILE A 163 -17.80 3.89 1.98
N GLU A 164 -18.65 4.85 2.32
CA GLU A 164 -18.40 6.27 2.10
C GLU A 164 -17.59 6.89 3.25
N LYS A 165 -17.11 8.12 3.01
CA LYS A 165 -16.49 8.92 4.07
C LYS A 165 -17.48 9.12 5.23
N ASP A 166 -16.96 9.04 6.45
CA ASP A 166 -17.73 9.25 7.70
C ASP A 166 -18.91 8.27 7.87
N THR A 167 -18.74 7.02 7.41
CA THR A 167 -19.69 5.92 7.67
C THR A 167 -19.52 5.40 9.10
N PHE A 168 -18.26 5.16 9.51
CA PHE A 168 -17.97 4.70 10.86
C PHE A 168 -17.59 5.86 11.79
N GLU A 169 -18.00 5.74 13.05
CA GLU A 169 -17.57 6.64 14.13
C GLU A 169 -16.05 6.55 14.33
N ASP A 170 -15.49 7.60 14.92
CA ASP A 170 -14.05 7.67 15.15
C ASP A 170 -13.60 6.61 16.16
N TYR A 171 -12.68 5.78 15.72
CA TYR A 171 -11.97 4.82 16.54
C TYR A 171 -10.48 4.91 16.24
N LYS A 172 -9.66 5.04 17.27
CA LYS A 172 -8.19 5.09 17.13
C LYS A 172 -7.59 3.79 17.59
N LEU A 173 -6.64 3.28 16.81
CA LEU A 173 -5.83 2.12 17.16
C LEU A 173 -5.21 2.32 18.56
N GLN A 174 -5.47 1.39 19.48
CA GLN A 174 -5.03 1.42 20.87
C GLN A 174 -3.76 0.59 21.07
N ASN A 175 -3.71 -0.59 20.46
CA ASN A 175 -2.57 -1.49 20.53
C ASN A 175 -1.50 -1.08 19.50
N VAL A 176 -0.85 0.07 19.73
CA VAL A 176 0.21 0.56 18.86
C VAL A 176 1.54 -0.09 19.26
N GLU A 177 2.09 -0.92 18.40
CA GLU A 177 3.48 -1.38 18.59
C GLU A 177 4.42 -0.17 18.48
N VAL A 178 5.08 0.17 19.57
CA VAL A 178 6.12 1.21 19.61
C VAL A 178 7.45 0.57 19.23
N ASN A 179 8.19 1.20 18.34
CA ASN A 179 9.58 0.85 18.06
C ASN A 179 10.52 1.92 18.65
N ASP A 180 11.70 1.52 19.08
CA ASP A 180 12.71 2.41 19.68
C ASP A 180 13.57 3.15 18.65
N LEU A 181 13.11 3.24 17.39
CA LEU A 181 13.82 3.89 16.32
C LEU A 181 13.74 5.42 16.48
N ALA A 182 14.89 6.06 16.50
CA ALA A 182 15.00 7.52 16.74
C ALA A 182 14.75 8.33 15.46
N MET A 183 15.28 7.85 14.33
CA MET A 183 15.30 8.57 13.06
C MET A 183 13.90 8.60 12.41
N SER A 184 13.47 9.75 11.97
CA SER A 184 12.22 9.87 11.19
C SER A 184 12.43 9.47 9.72
N ARG A 185 11.35 9.09 9.04
CA ARG A 185 11.38 8.85 7.59
C ARG A 185 11.79 10.10 6.81
N GLU A 186 11.34 11.26 7.23
CA GLU A 186 11.68 12.53 6.59
C GLU A 186 13.18 12.81 6.68
N GLU A 187 13.82 12.63 7.85
CA GLU A 187 15.27 12.75 8.02
C GLU A 187 16.03 11.75 7.13
N ALA A 188 15.56 10.52 7.06
CA ALA A 188 16.16 9.50 6.21
C ALA A 188 16.06 9.87 4.71
N ILE A 189 14.88 10.32 4.25
CA ILE A 189 14.68 10.80 2.87
C ILE A 189 15.61 11.98 2.56
N GLN A 190 15.72 12.96 3.46
CA GLN A 190 16.58 14.12 3.30
C GLN A 190 18.05 13.70 3.17
N THR A 191 18.49 12.75 4.00
CA THR A 191 19.89 12.26 3.99
C THR A 191 20.21 11.54 2.67
N VAL A 192 19.31 10.64 2.21
CA VAL A 192 19.52 9.96 0.92
C VAL A 192 19.47 10.96 -0.24
N ALA A 193 18.45 11.83 -0.28
CA ALA A 193 18.27 12.79 -1.37
C ALA A 193 19.41 13.81 -1.48
N ALA A 194 20.07 14.15 -0.36
CA ALA A 194 21.25 15.01 -0.34
C ALA A 194 22.50 14.35 -0.95
N ALA A 195 22.58 13.02 -0.95
CA ALA A 195 23.70 12.25 -1.48
C ALA A 195 23.62 11.96 -2.98
N LEU A 196 22.50 12.33 -3.63
CA LEU A 196 22.29 12.08 -5.06
C LEU A 196 23.15 13.00 -5.93
N GLY A 197 23.64 12.43 -7.04
CA GLY A 197 24.33 13.17 -8.08
C GLY A 197 23.39 14.01 -8.95
N GLU A 198 23.96 14.91 -9.75
CA GLU A 198 23.18 15.81 -10.61
C GLU A 198 22.34 15.08 -11.65
N LYS A 199 22.81 13.94 -12.15
CA LYS A 199 22.12 13.13 -13.17
C LYS A 199 21.20 12.06 -12.57
N ASP A 200 21.23 11.85 -11.27
CA ASP A 200 20.42 10.83 -10.62
C ASP A 200 18.93 11.21 -10.66
N CYS A 201 18.05 10.21 -10.72
CA CYS A 201 16.64 10.44 -10.59
C CYS A 201 16.01 9.50 -9.54
N ILE A 202 14.91 9.94 -8.96
CA ILE A 202 14.14 9.19 -7.96
C ILE A 202 12.78 8.79 -8.55
N VAL A 203 12.37 7.55 -8.30
CA VAL A 203 10.98 7.12 -8.39
C VAL A 203 10.51 6.82 -6.98
N SER A 204 9.60 7.62 -6.44
CA SER A 204 9.08 7.42 -5.09
C SER A 204 7.70 6.78 -5.10
N THR A 205 7.43 5.93 -4.13
CA THR A 205 6.11 5.35 -3.91
C THR A 205 5.08 6.40 -3.51
N THR A 206 3.81 6.10 -3.71
CA THR A 206 2.70 6.98 -3.31
C THR A 206 2.66 7.22 -1.80
N GLY A 207 2.10 8.34 -1.39
CA GLY A 207 1.85 8.65 0.02
C GLY A 207 2.87 9.60 0.65
N MET A 208 3.26 9.34 1.90
CA MET A 208 4.08 10.27 2.69
C MET A 208 5.48 10.44 2.12
N ILE A 209 6.10 9.39 1.57
CA ILE A 209 7.46 9.43 0.99
C ILE A 209 7.53 10.46 -0.13
N SER A 210 6.57 10.46 -1.06
CA SER A 210 6.52 11.45 -2.14
C SER A 210 6.31 12.87 -1.63
N ARG A 211 5.54 13.05 -0.55
CA ARG A 211 5.29 14.38 0.04
C ARG A 211 6.52 14.93 0.75
N GLU A 212 7.19 14.11 1.56
CA GLU A 212 8.41 14.46 2.30
C GLU A 212 9.54 14.80 1.32
N LEU A 213 9.68 14.04 0.23
CA LEU A 213 10.63 14.31 -0.83
C LEU A 213 10.34 15.65 -1.54
N PHE A 214 9.07 15.88 -1.88
CA PHE A 214 8.63 17.12 -2.53
C PHE A 214 8.99 18.36 -1.67
N GLU A 215 8.61 18.33 -0.39
CA GLU A 215 8.88 19.45 0.50
C GLU A 215 10.37 19.67 0.78
N TYR A 216 11.15 18.58 0.89
CA TYR A 216 12.60 18.68 0.99
C TYR A 216 13.22 19.44 -0.20
N ARG A 217 12.82 19.07 -1.44
CA ARG A 217 13.30 19.79 -2.64
C ARG A 217 12.92 21.27 -2.60
N ALA A 218 11.67 21.56 -2.27
CA ALA A 218 11.18 22.94 -2.16
C ALA A 218 11.96 23.74 -1.09
N ALA A 219 12.19 23.16 0.09
CA ALA A 219 12.96 23.79 1.16
C ALA A 219 14.43 24.06 0.80
N LYS A 220 15.00 23.27 -0.12
CA LYS A 220 16.36 23.46 -0.65
C LYS A 220 16.42 24.38 -1.88
N GLY A 221 15.30 24.93 -2.33
CA GLY A 221 15.23 25.71 -3.55
C GLY A 221 15.54 24.91 -4.82
N GLN A 222 15.36 23.59 -4.77
CA GLN A 222 15.56 22.67 -5.90
C GLN A 222 14.26 22.47 -6.66
N GLY A 223 14.37 22.18 -7.97
CA GLY A 223 13.24 21.75 -8.78
C GLY A 223 12.84 20.29 -8.51
N HIS A 224 11.72 19.88 -9.09
CA HIS A 224 11.14 18.54 -8.93
C HIS A 224 11.31 17.66 -10.19
N GLU A 225 12.09 18.13 -11.16
CA GLU A 225 12.27 17.46 -12.46
C GLU A 225 13.02 16.13 -12.38
N LYS A 226 13.73 15.88 -11.28
CA LYS A 226 14.49 14.65 -11.03
C LYS A 226 13.66 13.55 -10.37
N ASP A 227 12.47 13.89 -9.90
CA ASP A 227 11.67 13.00 -9.05
C ASP A 227 10.36 12.63 -9.73
N PHE A 228 10.08 11.32 -9.89
CA PHE A 228 8.77 10.81 -10.23
C PHE A 228 8.00 10.51 -8.96
N LEU A 229 7.08 11.39 -8.61
CA LEU A 229 6.27 11.28 -7.42
C LEU A 229 5.01 10.46 -7.73
N THR A 230 5.09 9.15 -7.52
CA THR A 230 3.98 8.25 -7.87
C THR A 230 2.71 8.62 -7.10
N VAL A 231 1.61 8.76 -7.83
CA VAL A 231 0.27 9.04 -7.31
C VAL A 231 -0.61 7.82 -7.57
N GLY A 232 -1.03 7.14 -6.50
CA GLY A 232 -1.65 5.82 -6.61
C GLY A 232 -0.63 4.73 -6.94
N SER A 233 -1.07 3.62 -7.53
CA SER A 233 -0.23 2.49 -7.99
C SER A 233 0.78 2.00 -6.93
N MET A 234 0.35 1.88 -5.68
CA MET A 234 1.19 1.37 -4.59
C MET A 234 1.82 0.02 -4.98
N GLY A 235 3.08 -0.19 -4.61
CA GLY A 235 3.83 -1.41 -4.91
C GLY A 235 4.45 -1.48 -6.31
N HIS A 236 4.29 -0.45 -7.17
CA HIS A 236 4.82 -0.45 -8.54
C HIS A 236 6.03 0.49 -8.75
N ALA A 237 6.41 1.28 -7.75
CA ALA A 237 7.55 2.21 -7.87
C ALA A 237 8.83 1.48 -8.29
N SER A 238 9.10 0.30 -7.73
CA SER A 238 10.25 -0.54 -8.08
C SER A 238 10.30 -0.92 -9.56
N GLN A 239 9.15 -1.18 -10.18
CA GLN A 239 9.07 -1.57 -11.59
C GLN A 239 9.15 -0.36 -12.52
N ILE A 240 8.60 0.80 -12.11
CA ILE A 240 8.78 2.06 -12.83
C ILE A 240 10.27 2.44 -12.84
N ALA A 241 10.93 2.36 -11.69
CA ALA A 241 12.36 2.60 -11.56
C ALA A 241 13.20 1.62 -12.41
N LEU A 242 12.83 0.33 -12.44
CA LEU A 242 13.46 -0.66 -13.32
C LEU A 242 13.35 -0.26 -14.79
N GLY A 243 12.17 0.14 -15.25
CA GLY A 243 11.93 0.58 -16.63
C GLY A 243 12.85 1.76 -17.01
N ILE A 244 13.00 2.74 -16.11
CA ILE A 244 13.88 3.88 -16.33
C ILE A 244 15.35 3.44 -16.31
N ALA A 245 15.78 2.61 -15.35
CA ALA A 245 17.15 2.14 -15.22
C ALA A 245 17.63 1.37 -16.47
N MET A 246 16.74 0.53 -17.02
CA MET A 246 17.01 -0.21 -18.27
C MET A 246 17.11 0.72 -19.49
N ALA A 247 16.30 1.77 -19.55
CA ALA A 247 16.28 2.71 -20.67
C ALA A 247 17.39 3.78 -20.58
N LYS A 248 17.94 4.02 -19.40
CA LYS A 248 18.94 5.06 -19.11
C LYS A 248 20.12 4.47 -18.32
N PRO A 249 20.95 3.61 -18.93
CA PRO A 249 22.02 2.89 -18.21
C PRO A 249 23.11 3.79 -17.64
N ASP A 250 23.28 5.00 -18.18
CA ASP A 250 24.28 5.98 -17.74
C ASP A 250 23.83 6.85 -16.57
N ARG A 251 22.63 6.60 -16.06
CA ARG A 251 22.01 7.42 -15.01
C ARG A 251 21.63 6.53 -13.85
N LYS A 252 21.99 6.87 -12.62
CA LYS A 252 21.51 6.15 -11.44
C LYS A 252 20.04 6.43 -11.21
N VAL A 253 19.30 5.37 -10.95
CA VAL A 253 17.86 5.41 -10.66
C VAL A 253 17.63 4.87 -9.26
N TRP A 254 17.06 5.73 -8.43
CA TRP A 254 16.72 5.44 -7.05
C TRP A 254 15.23 5.16 -6.94
N CYS A 255 14.88 3.98 -6.42
CA CYS A 255 13.51 3.67 -6.04
C CYS A 255 13.35 3.96 -4.55
N PHE A 256 12.47 4.89 -4.18
CA PHE A 256 12.09 5.16 -2.80
C PHE A 256 10.78 4.47 -2.50
N ASP A 257 10.83 3.42 -1.71
CA ASP A 257 9.69 2.60 -1.37
C ASP A 257 9.43 2.59 0.15
N GLY A 258 8.23 2.28 0.56
CA GLY A 258 7.91 1.93 1.94
C GLY A 258 7.85 0.42 2.09
N ASP A 259 7.97 -0.09 3.32
CA ASP A 259 7.89 -1.52 3.60
C ASP A 259 6.56 -2.13 3.11
N GLY A 260 5.42 -1.51 3.40
CA GLY A 260 4.12 -1.99 2.91
C GLY A 260 4.00 -2.01 1.39
N ALA A 261 4.58 -1.02 0.69
CA ALA A 261 4.58 -0.96 -0.77
C ALA A 261 5.53 -2.02 -1.37
N ALA A 262 6.72 -2.20 -0.80
CA ALA A 262 7.66 -3.24 -1.23
C ALA A 262 7.07 -4.65 -1.02
N ILE A 263 6.38 -4.89 0.10
CA ILE A 263 5.72 -6.17 0.41
C ILE A 263 4.57 -6.45 -0.54
N MET A 264 3.82 -5.42 -0.97
CA MET A 264 2.61 -5.57 -1.80
C MET A 264 2.88 -6.36 -3.09
N HIS A 265 4.03 -6.12 -3.71
CA HIS A 265 4.48 -6.83 -4.91
C HIS A 265 5.93 -7.31 -4.78
N MET A 266 6.27 -7.94 -3.65
CA MET A 266 7.64 -8.38 -3.32
C MET A 266 8.26 -9.28 -4.41
N GLY A 267 7.47 -10.10 -5.11
CA GLY A 267 7.94 -10.89 -6.25
C GLY A 267 8.57 -10.05 -7.37
N SER A 268 8.23 -8.77 -7.47
CA SER A 268 8.87 -7.84 -8.42
C SER A 268 10.36 -7.63 -8.16
N MET A 269 10.83 -7.83 -6.92
CA MET A 269 12.25 -7.76 -6.58
C MET A 269 13.07 -8.83 -7.34
N ALA A 270 12.50 -10.02 -7.53
CA ALA A 270 13.16 -11.08 -8.31
C ALA A 270 13.35 -10.66 -9.77
N ILE A 271 12.39 -9.93 -10.35
CA ILE A 271 12.50 -9.41 -11.72
C ILE A 271 13.59 -8.32 -11.81
N VAL A 272 13.65 -7.41 -10.82
CA VAL A 272 14.74 -6.41 -10.72
C VAL A 272 16.10 -7.13 -10.64
N ALA A 273 16.24 -8.12 -9.78
CA ALA A 273 17.46 -8.90 -9.61
C ALA A 273 17.86 -9.64 -10.90
N GLN A 274 16.89 -10.26 -11.58
CA GLN A 274 17.15 -10.99 -12.83
C GLN A 274 17.58 -10.06 -13.98
N LYS A 275 17.06 -8.85 -14.06
CA LYS A 275 17.50 -7.84 -15.04
C LYS A 275 18.83 -7.22 -14.66
N ALA A 276 19.18 -7.25 -13.38
CA ALA A 276 20.44 -6.79 -12.80
C ALA A 276 20.95 -5.43 -13.34
N PRO A 277 20.13 -4.36 -13.35
CA PRO A 277 20.57 -3.06 -13.82
C PRO A 277 21.66 -2.51 -12.89
N LYS A 278 22.83 -2.19 -13.46
CA LYS A 278 24.00 -1.75 -12.69
C LYS A 278 23.82 -0.39 -12.00
N ASN A 279 22.84 0.35 -12.40
CA ASN A 279 22.53 1.73 -12.00
C ASN A 279 21.29 1.83 -11.10
N TYR A 280 20.82 0.75 -10.48
CA TYR A 280 19.59 0.70 -9.72
C TYR A 280 19.84 0.60 -8.21
N VAL A 281 19.25 1.52 -7.45
CA VAL A 281 19.29 1.53 -5.99
C VAL A 281 17.85 1.50 -5.45
N HIS A 282 17.51 0.47 -4.70
CA HIS A 282 16.21 0.31 -4.03
C HIS A 282 16.35 0.73 -2.56
N VAL A 283 15.73 1.83 -2.18
CA VAL A 283 15.67 2.31 -0.79
C VAL A 283 14.30 1.98 -0.23
N VAL A 284 14.25 1.21 0.85
CA VAL A 284 13.03 0.88 1.56
C VAL A 284 13.03 1.55 2.92
N PHE A 285 12.18 2.54 3.11
CA PHE A 285 11.95 3.18 4.40
C PHE A 285 10.97 2.33 5.21
N ASN A 286 11.52 1.57 6.16
CA ASN A 286 10.79 0.57 6.92
C ASN A 286 10.42 1.10 8.31
N ASN A 287 9.14 1.42 8.51
CA ASN A 287 8.59 1.83 9.80
C ASN A 287 7.66 0.78 10.44
N GLY A 288 7.42 -0.34 9.76
CA GLY A 288 6.53 -1.41 10.21
C GLY A 288 5.05 -1.02 10.26
N ALA A 289 4.63 0.01 9.49
CA ALA A 289 3.24 0.48 9.57
C ALA A 289 2.71 1.12 8.27
N HIS A 290 1.41 1.00 8.08
CA HIS A 290 0.64 1.71 7.05
C HIS A 290 0.25 3.13 7.54
N ASP A 291 1.22 4.01 7.75
CA ASP A 291 1.02 5.35 8.34
C ASP A 291 -0.04 6.19 7.62
N SER A 292 -0.11 6.11 6.29
CA SER A 292 -1.01 6.93 5.49
C SER A 292 -2.49 6.57 5.62
N VAL A 293 -2.81 5.41 6.19
CA VAL A 293 -4.18 4.86 6.22
C VAL A 293 -4.65 4.42 7.60
N GLY A 294 -3.93 4.81 8.67
CA GLY A 294 -4.37 4.58 10.05
C GLY A 294 -3.34 3.92 10.96
N GLY A 295 -2.14 3.62 10.45
CA GLY A 295 -1.02 3.13 11.26
C GLY A 295 -1.09 1.64 11.62
N GLN A 296 -1.94 0.85 10.95
CA GLN A 296 -1.99 -0.61 11.13
C GLN A 296 -0.62 -1.22 10.83
N PRO A 297 -0.23 -2.29 11.54
CA PRO A 297 1.09 -2.88 11.39
C PRO A 297 1.30 -3.51 10.02
N THR A 298 2.54 -3.46 9.54
CA THR A 298 3.03 -4.33 8.47
C THR A 298 3.94 -5.40 9.06
N VAL A 299 4.32 -6.38 8.25
CA VAL A 299 5.36 -7.36 8.63
C VAL A 299 6.77 -6.84 8.36
N GLY A 300 6.93 -5.59 7.91
CA GLY A 300 8.20 -5.02 7.47
C GLY A 300 9.35 -5.15 8.47
N LEU A 301 9.09 -4.89 9.76
CA LEU A 301 10.10 -5.05 10.83
C LEU A 301 10.23 -6.50 11.34
N LYS A 302 9.32 -7.40 10.93
CA LYS A 302 9.32 -8.83 11.34
C LYS A 302 10.03 -9.73 10.31
N ILE A 303 10.35 -9.23 9.12
CA ILE A 303 11.07 -9.95 8.07
C ILE A 303 12.45 -9.36 7.83
N ASP A 304 13.38 -10.17 7.34
CA ASP A 304 14.72 -9.72 6.92
C ASP A 304 14.71 -9.34 5.44
N LEU A 305 14.33 -8.08 5.15
CA LEU A 305 14.30 -7.56 3.78
C LEU A 305 15.66 -7.64 3.05
N PRO A 306 16.81 -7.33 3.68
CA PRO A 306 18.12 -7.56 3.09
C PRO A 306 18.38 -9.01 2.70
N ALA A 307 18.01 -9.97 3.55
CA ALA A 307 18.15 -11.40 3.22
C ALA A 307 17.27 -11.80 2.03
N VAL A 308 16.01 -11.33 1.99
CA VAL A 308 15.12 -11.53 0.86
C VAL A 308 15.73 -10.97 -0.43
N ALA A 309 16.23 -9.72 -0.41
CA ALA A 309 16.86 -9.10 -1.57
C ALA A 309 18.08 -9.89 -2.07
N LYS A 310 18.95 -10.34 -1.17
CA LYS A 310 20.11 -11.20 -1.50
C LYS A 310 19.68 -12.53 -2.10
N ALA A 311 18.67 -13.17 -1.50
CA ALA A 311 18.17 -14.47 -1.94
C ALA A 311 17.59 -14.42 -3.37
N VAL A 312 16.93 -13.32 -3.76
CA VAL A 312 16.42 -13.15 -5.12
C VAL A 312 17.48 -12.65 -6.11
N GLY A 313 18.69 -12.25 -5.63
CA GLY A 313 19.83 -11.94 -6.50
C GLY A 313 20.28 -10.49 -6.55
N TYR A 314 19.84 -9.62 -5.62
CA TYR A 314 20.46 -8.30 -5.47
C TYR A 314 21.94 -8.45 -5.15
N LYS A 315 22.77 -7.58 -5.71
CA LYS A 315 24.24 -7.64 -5.55
C LYS A 315 24.70 -7.27 -4.17
N ALA A 316 23.99 -6.31 -3.52
CA ALA A 316 24.17 -6.00 -2.12
C ALA A 316 22.82 -5.65 -1.50
N ALA A 317 22.70 -5.86 -0.20
CA ALA A 317 21.55 -5.43 0.58
C ALA A 317 21.99 -5.15 2.02
N ILE A 318 21.65 -3.97 2.53
CA ILE A 318 22.15 -3.40 3.78
C ILE A 318 20.96 -2.85 4.55
N SER A 319 20.93 -3.08 5.87
CA SER A 319 19.95 -2.48 6.79
C SER A 319 20.65 -1.45 7.67
N MET A 320 20.01 -0.30 7.87
CA MET A 320 20.53 0.83 8.63
C MET A 320 19.41 1.39 9.52
N SER A 321 19.78 1.94 10.69
CA SER A 321 18.85 2.50 11.66
C SER A 321 19.27 3.85 12.22
N SER A 322 20.47 4.33 11.87
CA SER A 322 20.98 5.64 12.29
C SER A 322 21.47 6.48 11.12
N LYS A 323 21.58 7.78 11.36
CA LYS A 323 22.08 8.72 10.37
C LYS A 323 23.54 8.48 10.04
N GLU A 324 24.33 8.13 11.04
CA GLU A 324 25.77 7.85 10.92
C GLU A 324 26.01 6.63 10.02
N GLU A 325 25.23 5.54 10.22
CA GLU A 325 25.27 4.37 9.34
C GLU A 325 24.92 4.75 7.90
N MET A 326 23.88 5.55 7.70
CA MET A 326 23.46 5.99 6.38
C MET A 326 24.53 6.82 5.67
N GLU A 327 25.10 7.83 6.35
CA GLU A 327 26.14 8.69 5.78
C GLU A 327 27.38 7.87 5.39
N LYS A 328 27.76 6.90 6.21
CA LYS A 328 28.87 5.98 5.92
C LYS A 328 28.59 5.15 4.67
N GLU A 329 27.45 4.47 4.60
CA GLU A 329 27.10 3.61 3.47
C GLU A 329 26.91 4.40 2.17
N LEU A 330 26.22 5.56 2.23
CA LEU A 330 26.04 6.44 1.07
C LEU A 330 27.37 6.97 0.52
N SER A 331 28.36 7.22 1.39
CA SER A 331 29.71 7.69 0.97
C SER A 331 30.44 6.64 0.12
N THR A 332 30.19 5.35 0.35
CA THR A 332 30.82 4.23 -0.37
C THR A 332 29.97 3.67 -1.51
N LEU A 333 28.70 4.05 -1.59
CA LEU A 333 27.72 3.46 -2.53
C LEU A 333 28.16 3.58 -3.99
N ASN A 334 28.74 4.73 -4.38
CA ASN A 334 29.23 4.92 -5.75
C ASN A 334 30.37 3.96 -6.10
N SER A 335 31.27 3.71 -5.16
CA SER A 335 32.34 2.72 -5.31
C SER A 335 31.78 1.30 -5.38
N GLN A 336 30.81 0.99 -4.54
CA GLN A 336 30.13 -0.33 -4.55
C GLN A 336 29.43 -0.57 -5.89
N LEU A 337 28.63 0.37 -6.39
CA LEU A 337 27.95 0.26 -7.69
C LEU A 337 28.95 0.07 -8.84
N SER A 338 30.10 0.76 -8.80
CA SER A 338 31.14 0.63 -9.83
C SER A 338 31.85 -0.72 -9.78
N THR A 339 31.99 -1.31 -8.59
CA THR A 339 32.75 -2.54 -8.36
C THR A 339 31.90 -3.79 -8.55
N ILE A 340 30.73 -3.86 -7.90
CA ILE A 340 29.87 -5.04 -7.88
C ILE A 340 28.65 -4.92 -8.79
N GLY A 341 28.34 -3.69 -9.24
CA GLY A 341 27.13 -3.35 -9.97
C GLY A 341 25.90 -3.32 -9.09
N GLY A 342 24.74 -3.09 -9.70
CA GLY A 342 23.43 -3.19 -9.07
C GLY A 342 22.67 -4.46 -9.47
N PRO A 343 21.45 -4.62 -8.98
CA PRO A 343 20.74 -3.73 -8.04
C PRO A 343 21.28 -3.85 -6.60
N ILE A 344 21.19 -2.73 -5.87
CA ILE A 344 21.51 -2.66 -4.44
C ILE A 344 20.23 -2.30 -3.67
N LEU A 345 19.98 -2.95 -2.53
CA LEU A 345 18.90 -2.59 -1.62
C LEU A 345 19.47 -1.92 -0.37
N LEU A 346 18.88 -0.79 0.00
CA LEU A 346 19.11 -0.09 1.27
C LEU A 346 17.81 -0.11 2.08
N GLU A 347 17.75 -0.91 3.12
CA GLU A 347 16.69 -0.83 4.11
C GLU A 347 17.06 0.23 5.15
N ILE A 348 16.19 1.20 5.37
CA ILE A 348 16.37 2.24 6.39
C ILE A 348 15.22 2.11 7.38
N LYS A 349 15.55 1.63 8.58
CA LYS A 349 14.57 1.48 9.66
C LYS A 349 14.31 2.84 10.29
N VAL A 350 13.04 3.24 10.34
CA VAL A 350 12.61 4.56 10.80
C VAL A 350 11.44 4.46 11.77
N LYS A 351 11.27 5.47 12.61
CA LYS A 351 10.13 5.54 13.52
C LYS A 351 8.81 5.75 12.75
N LYS A 352 7.71 5.32 13.35
CA LYS A 352 6.35 5.55 12.84
C LYS A 352 5.98 7.03 12.87
N GLY A 353 5.04 7.40 11.99
CA GLY A 353 4.44 8.71 11.94
C GLY A 353 5.13 9.68 10.99
N ASN A 354 4.49 10.83 10.85
CA ASN A 354 4.96 11.97 10.07
C ASN A 354 4.60 13.27 10.81
N ARG A 355 5.22 14.39 10.45
CA ARG A 355 4.83 15.68 10.98
C ARG A 355 3.41 16.06 10.55
N LYS A 356 2.69 16.79 11.41
CA LYS A 356 1.26 17.08 11.22
C LYS A 356 0.99 18.09 10.09
N ASP A 357 1.94 18.96 9.81
CA ASP A 357 1.87 20.02 8.80
C ASP A 357 2.43 19.61 7.43
N LEU A 358 2.72 18.32 7.23
CA LEU A 358 3.21 17.79 5.94
C LEU A 358 2.19 18.07 4.83
N GLY A 359 2.60 18.91 3.88
CA GLY A 359 1.79 19.31 2.74
C GLY A 359 1.65 18.23 1.66
N ARG A 360 1.21 18.67 0.50
CA ARG A 360 1.08 17.84 -0.70
C ARG A 360 1.83 18.49 -1.86
N PRO A 361 2.30 17.68 -2.84
CA PRO A 361 2.86 18.24 -4.06
C PRO A 361 1.88 19.24 -4.70
N THR A 362 2.39 20.39 -5.08
CA THR A 362 1.60 21.45 -5.72
C THR A 362 1.59 21.31 -7.25
N THR A 363 2.43 20.46 -7.81
CA THR A 363 2.45 20.10 -9.23
C THR A 363 1.45 18.99 -9.52
N THR A 364 0.81 19.05 -10.69
CA THR A 364 -0.06 17.96 -11.14
C THR A 364 0.77 16.73 -11.53
N PRO A 365 0.20 15.51 -11.49
CA PRO A 365 0.88 14.30 -11.98
C PRO A 365 1.37 14.42 -13.44
N ILE A 366 0.63 15.12 -14.29
CA ILE A 366 1.02 15.37 -15.69
C ILE A 366 2.27 16.25 -15.75
N GLN A 367 2.28 17.36 -15.02
CA GLN A 367 3.45 18.26 -14.96
C GLN A 367 4.68 17.53 -14.40
N ASN A 368 4.52 16.73 -13.35
CA ASN A 368 5.61 15.93 -12.78
C ASN A 368 6.17 14.94 -13.80
N LYS A 369 5.30 14.20 -14.51
CA LYS A 369 5.70 13.30 -15.60
C LYS A 369 6.49 14.06 -16.69
N GLU A 370 5.99 15.18 -17.16
CA GLU A 370 6.60 15.96 -18.26
C GLU A 370 7.96 16.53 -17.85
N ALA A 371 8.07 17.03 -16.63
CA ALA A 371 9.34 17.52 -16.07
C ALA A 371 10.40 16.42 -16.00
N LEU A 372 10.05 15.24 -15.48
CA LEU A 372 10.96 14.10 -15.44
C LEU A 372 11.34 13.65 -16.86
N MET A 373 10.39 13.55 -17.79
CA MET A 373 10.69 13.17 -19.17
C MET A 373 11.65 14.15 -19.84
N ALA A 374 11.51 15.45 -19.59
CA ALA A 374 12.45 16.48 -20.09
C ALA A 374 13.84 16.29 -19.46
N PHE A 375 13.91 16.08 -18.16
CA PHE A 375 15.17 15.82 -17.44
C PHE A 375 15.90 14.55 -17.95
N LEU A 376 15.17 13.49 -18.22
CA LEU A 376 15.72 12.22 -18.71
C LEU A 376 16.18 12.26 -20.18
N LYS A 377 15.84 13.30 -20.94
CA LYS A 377 16.34 13.48 -22.32
C LYS A 377 17.76 14.02 -22.37
N ASN A 378 18.15 14.78 -21.35
CA ASN A 378 19.49 15.39 -21.20
C ASN A 378 20.44 14.42 -20.47
#